data_2970042fbdc8637c9c766ee0a0059abb
#
_entry.id   2970042fbdc8637c9c766ee0a0059abb
#
_cell.length_a   1.000
_cell.length_b   1.000
_cell.length_c   1.000
_cell.angle_alpha   90.00
_cell.angle_beta   90.00
_cell.angle_gamma   90.00
#
_symmetry.space_group_name_H-M   'P 1'
#
loop_
_entity.id
_entity.type
_entity.pdbx_description
1 polymer ?
#
loop_
_entity_poly.entity_id
_entity_poly.type
_entity_poly.pdbx_seq_one_letter_code
_entity_poly.pdbx_strand_id
1 'polypeptide(L)'
;MNINTASLINFTQSLVRIPSFSIQEKAVVERVIEEMHSLGFDRAWIDEYGSAVGVIEGARSGPTLLLDGHCDTVGAIPADWSHDPFGAEIVGDMMYGRGTADMKGNLAAMIYAAASVDRARLAGRVAVSATVNEELMEGPTLKAIMDVLHPDGVVIGEATRLNLNRGGRGRAEVVIETRGRSAHSSSPQAGLCAIHEMIKVIQAVEGLEVQVDPLLGPGFMVLTDIISDPYPGHSVIANRCRATYDRRLLVGETLQTVLEKIDSCAGLEGVDFSTSVLYGEEKTYTGADLKMSKFYPAWKFAEEHPFVQSALRGLRSAGLSGACARTLCKGCATPAAGPSSPRIKHLGAAAALGVLDKA
;
A
#
# COMPACT_ATOMS: atom_id res chain seq x y z
N MET A 1 -0.17 26.46 -15.41
CA MET A 1 0.55 26.15 -14.13
C MET A 1 2.04 26.14 -14.41
N ASN A 2 2.82 26.82 -13.60
CA ASN A 2 4.27 26.90 -13.80
C ASN A 2 4.97 26.24 -12.60
N ILE A 3 5.27 24.94 -12.72
CA ILE A 3 6.02 24.20 -11.71
C ILE A 3 7.50 24.48 -11.92
N ASN A 4 8.19 24.92 -10.87
CA ASN A 4 9.64 25.01 -10.88
C ASN A 4 10.24 23.61 -10.81
N THR A 5 10.58 23.06 -11.95
CA THR A 5 11.12 21.70 -12.08
C THR A 5 12.43 21.50 -11.32
N ALA A 6 13.31 22.52 -11.30
CA ALA A 6 14.57 22.42 -10.57
C ALA A 6 14.34 22.32 -9.05
N SER A 7 13.42 23.12 -8.52
CA SER A 7 13.04 23.03 -7.11
C SER A 7 12.39 21.67 -6.77
N LEU A 8 11.50 21.15 -7.61
CA LEU A 8 10.90 19.83 -7.46
C LEU A 8 11.96 18.73 -7.41
N ILE A 9 12.92 18.74 -8.34
CA ILE A 9 14.01 17.77 -8.38
C ILE A 9 14.86 17.87 -7.10
N ASN A 10 15.25 19.07 -6.70
CA ASN A 10 16.03 19.29 -5.48
C ASN A 10 15.29 18.81 -4.23
N PHE A 11 13.99 19.08 -4.15
CA PHE A 11 13.16 18.59 -3.04
C PHE A 11 13.10 17.07 -3.05
N THR A 12 12.85 16.43 -4.20
CA THR A 12 12.88 14.97 -4.34
C THR A 12 14.21 14.37 -3.86
N GLN A 13 15.33 14.97 -4.29
CA GLN A 13 16.66 14.56 -3.82
C GLN A 13 16.80 14.70 -2.29
N SER A 14 16.28 15.79 -1.71
CA SER A 14 16.34 15.98 -0.25
C SER A 14 15.55 14.90 0.50
N LEU A 15 14.37 14.50 0.00
CA LEU A 15 13.59 13.42 0.59
C LEU A 15 14.30 12.06 0.50
N VAL A 16 14.89 11.75 -0.66
CA VAL A 16 15.61 10.48 -0.88
C VAL A 16 16.85 10.37 0.01
N ARG A 17 17.56 11.48 0.21
CA ARG A 17 18.76 11.54 1.08
C ARG A 17 18.45 11.37 2.57
N ILE A 18 17.21 11.48 2.97
CA ILE A 18 16.76 11.21 4.34
C ILE A 18 16.28 9.76 4.40
N PRO A 19 17.04 8.81 4.98
CA PRO A 19 16.52 7.47 5.25
C PRO A 19 15.30 7.58 6.16
N SER A 20 14.21 6.95 5.76
CA SER A 20 12.94 6.98 6.49
C SER A 20 12.31 5.60 6.48
N PHE A 21 12.94 4.66 7.15
CA PHE A 21 12.32 3.36 7.38
C PHE A 21 11.06 3.53 8.23
N SER A 22 10.09 2.64 8.04
CA SER A 22 8.90 2.65 8.90
C SER A 22 9.30 2.74 10.38
N ILE A 23 8.58 3.54 11.16
CA ILE A 23 8.87 3.91 12.56
C ILE A 23 10.06 4.90 12.72
N GLN A 24 10.64 5.40 11.64
CA GLN A 24 11.78 6.34 11.66
C GLN A 24 11.58 7.55 10.74
N GLU A 25 10.32 7.93 10.46
CA GLU A 25 9.98 8.91 9.42
C GLU A 25 10.08 10.36 9.86
N LYS A 26 10.34 10.65 11.15
CA LYS A 26 10.30 12.00 11.70
C LYS A 26 11.01 13.06 10.82
N ALA A 27 12.25 12.79 10.44
CA ALA A 27 13.05 13.76 9.69
C ALA A 27 12.50 14.04 8.27
N VAL A 28 11.98 13.04 7.57
CA VAL A 28 11.37 13.24 6.25
C VAL A 28 10.03 13.96 6.36
N VAL A 29 9.24 13.69 7.39
CA VAL A 29 7.98 14.38 7.67
C VAL A 29 8.21 15.86 7.96
N GLU A 30 9.18 16.18 8.83
CA GLU A 30 9.57 17.56 9.11
C GLU A 30 10.01 18.28 7.83
N ARG A 31 10.82 17.64 6.98
CA ARG A 31 11.24 18.19 5.69
C ARG A 31 10.06 18.43 4.73
N VAL A 32 9.05 17.57 4.73
CA VAL A 32 7.81 17.76 3.95
C VAL A 32 7.05 18.98 4.44
N ILE A 33 6.89 19.14 5.75
CA ILE A 33 6.20 20.30 6.35
C ILE A 33 6.90 21.62 6.00
N GLU A 34 8.23 21.65 6.09
CA GLU A 34 9.03 22.82 5.70
C GLU A 34 8.77 23.21 4.23
N GLU A 35 8.75 22.23 3.34
CA GLU A 35 8.48 22.47 1.92
C GLU A 35 7.07 22.98 1.69
N MET A 36 6.05 22.37 2.32
CA MET A 36 4.67 22.83 2.22
C MET A 36 4.52 24.29 2.66
N HIS A 37 5.16 24.68 3.76
CA HIS A 37 5.18 26.09 4.21
C HIS A 37 5.87 26.99 3.18
N SER A 38 7.02 26.60 2.65
CA SER A 38 7.77 27.38 1.67
C SER A 38 7.00 27.59 0.35
N LEU A 39 6.17 26.62 -0.02
CA LEU A 39 5.31 26.63 -1.20
C LEU A 39 3.98 27.37 -0.95
N GLY A 40 3.74 27.86 0.27
CA GLY A 40 2.57 28.66 0.62
C GLY A 40 1.28 27.85 0.76
N PHE A 41 1.34 26.65 1.29
CA PHE A 41 0.13 25.95 1.72
C PHE A 41 -0.60 26.77 2.80
N ASP A 42 -1.92 26.83 2.75
CA ASP A 42 -2.73 27.61 3.71
C ASP A 42 -2.67 27.01 5.11
N ARG A 43 -2.56 25.69 5.18
CA ARG A 43 -2.32 24.94 6.41
C ARG A 43 -1.36 23.80 6.13
N ALA A 44 -0.42 23.56 7.04
CA ALA A 44 0.40 22.35 7.05
C ALA A 44 0.65 21.95 8.51
N TRP A 45 0.45 20.68 8.83
CA TRP A 45 0.62 20.15 10.19
C TRP A 45 1.05 18.69 10.17
N ILE A 46 1.54 18.23 11.30
CA ILE A 46 1.78 16.80 11.58
C ILE A 46 0.61 16.28 12.42
N ASP A 47 0.01 15.16 12.03
CA ASP A 47 -1.07 14.55 12.79
C ASP A 47 -0.55 13.74 14.00
N GLU A 48 -1.47 13.14 14.76
CA GLU A 48 -1.13 12.37 15.96
C GLU A 48 -0.31 11.09 15.64
N TYR A 49 -0.46 10.54 14.46
CA TYR A 49 0.32 9.38 14.00
C TYR A 49 1.69 9.77 13.43
N GLY A 50 1.90 11.03 13.17
CA GLY A 50 3.15 11.54 12.61
C GLY A 50 3.12 11.79 11.11
N SER A 51 1.98 11.67 10.44
CA SER A 51 1.85 11.98 9.02
C SER A 51 1.82 13.49 8.78
N ALA A 52 2.49 13.97 7.73
CA ALA A 52 2.36 15.37 7.30
C ALA A 52 1.11 15.55 6.44
N VAL A 53 0.37 16.63 6.72
CA VAL A 53 -0.83 16.99 5.97
C VAL A 53 -0.76 18.47 5.60
N GLY A 54 -0.96 18.79 4.32
CA GLY A 54 -1.03 20.15 3.81
C GLY A 54 -2.32 20.42 3.06
N VAL A 55 -2.84 21.64 3.12
CA VAL A 55 -4.08 22.06 2.44
C VAL A 55 -3.88 23.36 1.69
N ILE A 56 -4.37 23.36 0.46
CA ILE A 56 -4.55 24.54 -0.41
C ILE A 56 -6.03 24.83 -0.53
N GLU A 57 -6.46 26.00 -0.11
CA GLU A 57 -7.87 26.43 -0.19
C GLU A 57 -8.14 27.17 -1.52
N GLY A 58 -9.27 26.86 -2.12
CA GLY A 58 -9.78 27.58 -3.29
C GLY A 58 -10.56 28.83 -2.91
N ALA A 59 -10.79 29.72 -3.89
CA ALA A 59 -11.55 30.94 -3.71
C ALA A 59 -13.07 30.72 -3.49
N ARG A 60 -13.58 29.53 -3.75
CA ARG A 60 -15.01 29.17 -3.65
C ARG A 60 -15.13 27.86 -2.87
N SER A 61 -16.26 27.67 -2.19
CA SER A 61 -16.61 26.39 -1.60
C SER A 61 -16.78 25.31 -2.69
N GLY A 62 -16.46 24.06 -2.34
CA GLY A 62 -16.52 22.95 -3.27
C GLY A 62 -15.94 21.67 -2.65
N PRO A 63 -15.66 20.65 -3.45
CA PRO A 63 -15.18 19.35 -2.98
C PRO A 63 -13.75 19.42 -2.43
N THR A 64 -13.40 18.42 -1.64
CA THR A 64 -12.06 18.15 -1.16
C THR A 64 -11.43 17.04 -1.97
N LEU A 65 -10.31 17.32 -2.64
CA LEU A 65 -9.47 16.30 -3.27
C LEU A 65 -8.26 16.04 -2.37
N LEU A 66 -8.05 14.79 -1.98
CA LEU A 66 -6.86 14.36 -1.26
C LEU A 66 -5.90 13.65 -2.22
N LEU A 67 -4.64 14.10 -2.24
CA LEU A 67 -3.53 13.43 -2.90
C LEU A 67 -2.71 12.76 -1.79
N ASP A 68 -2.65 11.44 -1.79
CA ASP A 68 -1.95 10.68 -0.76
C ASP A 68 -0.72 9.97 -1.28
N GLY A 69 0.34 9.98 -0.46
CA GLY A 69 1.54 9.23 -0.67
C GLY A 69 2.28 8.96 0.62
N HIS A 70 2.88 7.77 0.74
CA HIS A 70 3.68 7.47 1.92
C HIS A 70 5.10 8.03 1.83
N CYS A 71 5.70 8.28 2.98
CA CYS A 71 7.06 8.82 3.09
C CYS A 71 8.06 7.82 3.71
N ASP A 72 7.58 6.71 4.27
CA ASP A 72 8.43 5.62 4.69
C ASP A 72 8.93 4.78 3.50
N THR A 73 9.93 3.97 3.75
CA THR A 73 10.52 3.07 2.76
C THR A 73 10.97 1.78 3.41
N VAL A 74 10.97 0.69 2.64
CA VAL A 74 11.65 -0.54 3.04
C VAL A 74 13.18 -0.35 3.07
N GLY A 75 13.88 -1.24 3.75
CA GLY A 75 15.34 -1.23 3.84
C GLY A 75 16.05 -1.33 2.48
N ALA A 76 17.33 -1.03 2.47
CA ALA A 76 18.22 -1.25 1.34
C ALA A 76 19.51 -1.91 1.83
N ILE A 77 20.01 -2.88 1.08
CA ILE A 77 21.33 -3.47 1.29
C ILE A 77 22.29 -2.79 0.30
N PRO A 78 23.16 -1.89 0.74
CA PRO A 78 23.98 -1.08 -0.19
C PRO A 78 24.78 -1.90 -1.21
N ALA A 79 25.22 -3.10 -0.85
CA ALA A 79 25.97 -3.98 -1.74
C ALA A 79 25.16 -4.45 -2.98
N ASP A 80 23.83 -4.40 -2.92
CA ASP A 80 22.95 -4.82 -4.02
C ASP A 80 22.61 -3.65 -4.97
N TRP A 81 23.18 -2.45 -4.72
CA TRP A 81 22.87 -1.23 -5.47
C TRP A 81 24.05 -0.79 -6.32
N SER A 82 23.79 -0.38 -7.56
CA SER A 82 24.79 0.21 -8.45
C SER A 82 25.15 1.66 -8.09
N HIS A 83 24.31 2.33 -7.31
CA HIS A 83 24.47 3.68 -6.79
C HIS A 83 24.12 3.70 -5.31
N ASP A 84 24.59 4.68 -4.56
CA ASP A 84 24.18 4.84 -3.16
C ASP A 84 22.65 4.94 -3.05
N PRO A 85 21.97 4.01 -2.32
CA PRO A 85 20.52 4.02 -2.18
C PRO A 85 19.96 5.30 -1.53
N PHE A 86 20.78 6.08 -0.86
CA PHE A 86 20.40 7.36 -0.25
C PHE A 86 21.18 8.56 -0.83
N GLY A 87 21.92 8.35 -1.92
CA GLY A 87 22.68 9.41 -2.61
C GLY A 87 21.81 10.36 -3.44
N ALA A 88 20.66 9.87 -3.91
CA ALA A 88 19.81 10.60 -4.86
C ALA A 88 20.57 11.11 -6.07
N GLU A 89 21.49 10.29 -6.60
CA GLU A 89 22.32 10.62 -7.74
C GLU A 89 21.48 10.74 -9.01
N ILE A 90 21.78 11.73 -9.85
CA ILE A 90 21.14 11.90 -11.15
C ILE A 90 22.16 11.59 -12.24
N VAL A 91 21.86 10.60 -13.08
CA VAL A 91 22.67 10.23 -14.25
C VAL A 91 21.78 10.31 -15.48
N GLY A 92 22.07 11.26 -16.36
CA GLY A 92 21.17 11.60 -17.48
C GLY A 92 19.79 12.05 -16.96
N ASP A 93 18.74 11.36 -17.38
CA ASP A 93 17.34 11.64 -16.97
C ASP A 93 16.85 10.77 -15.81
N MET A 94 17.77 10.08 -15.13
CA MET A 94 17.44 9.09 -14.10
C MET A 94 17.93 9.55 -12.72
N MET A 95 17.04 9.49 -11.72
CA MET A 95 17.42 9.64 -10.32
C MET A 95 17.47 8.26 -9.65
N TYR A 96 18.61 7.93 -9.05
CA TYR A 96 18.86 6.67 -8.36
C TYR A 96 18.69 6.85 -6.86
N GLY A 97 17.94 5.94 -6.22
CA GLY A 97 17.80 5.92 -4.78
C GLY A 97 16.57 5.18 -4.28
N ARG A 98 16.62 4.75 -3.03
CA ARG A 98 15.48 4.13 -2.32
C ARG A 98 14.38 5.19 -2.13
N GLY A 99 13.15 4.85 -2.52
CA GLY A 99 12.01 5.76 -2.42
C GLY A 99 11.84 6.70 -3.62
N THR A 100 12.75 6.70 -4.63
CA THR A 100 12.57 7.55 -5.82
C THR A 100 11.31 7.22 -6.60
N ALA A 101 10.93 5.95 -6.69
CA ALA A 101 9.73 5.49 -7.38
C ALA A 101 8.61 5.13 -6.40
N ASP A 102 8.94 4.56 -5.28
CA ASP A 102 8.05 4.10 -4.22
C ASP A 102 8.46 4.76 -2.89
N MET A 103 7.78 5.93 -2.49
CA MET A 103 7.08 6.75 -3.46
C MET A 103 7.36 8.24 -3.26
N LYS A 104 8.54 8.61 -2.66
CA LYS A 104 8.95 9.99 -2.37
C LYS A 104 8.98 10.90 -3.59
N GLY A 105 9.34 10.36 -4.77
CA GLY A 105 9.30 11.11 -6.03
C GLY A 105 7.88 11.52 -6.42
N ASN A 106 6.93 10.61 -6.28
CA ASN A 106 5.53 10.88 -6.57
C ASN A 106 4.92 11.82 -5.51
N LEU A 107 5.28 11.64 -4.23
CA LEU A 107 4.89 12.54 -3.15
C LEU A 107 5.37 13.97 -3.42
N ALA A 108 6.62 14.17 -3.78
CA ALA A 108 7.16 15.47 -4.14
C ALA A 108 6.40 16.11 -5.31
N ALA A 109 6.09 15.30 -6.34
CA ALA A 109 5.31 15.75 -7.49
C ALA A 109 3.90 16.21 -7.09
N MET A 110 3.21 15.48 -6.20
CA MET A 110 1.87 15.84 -5.71
C MET A 110 1.89 17.13 -4.88
N ILE A 111 2.89 17.35 -4.04
CA ILE A 111 3.05 18.57 -3.25
C ILE A 111 3.22 19.79 -4.18
N TYR A 112 4.10 19.69 -5.18
CA TYR A 112 4.31 20.77 -6.14
C TYR A 112 3.12 20.98 -7.07
N ALA A 113 2.41 19.90 -7.42
CA ALA A 113 1.17 19.99 -8.18
C ALA A 113 0.10 20.77 -7.42
N ALA A 114 -0.14 20.42 -6.16
CA ALA A 114 -1.10 21.14 -5.31
C ALA A 114 -0.73 22.63 -5.16
N ALA A 115 0.54 22.94 -4.89
CA ALA A 115 1.02 24.30 -4.74
C ALA A 115 0.87 25.16 -6.02
N SER A 116 0.85 24.53 -7.19
CA SER A 116 0.76 25.22 -8.50
C SER A 116 -0.68 25.51 -8.94
N VAL A 117 -1.69 25.11 -8.17
CA VAL A 117 -3.10 25.33 -8.51
C VAL A 117 -3.44 26.82 -8.50
N ASP A 118 -4.18 27.27 -9.52
CA ASP A 118 -4.75 28.62 -9.55
C ASP A 118 -5.93 28.68 -8.55
N ARG A 119 -5.66 29.20 -7.37
CA ARG A 119 -6.64 29.31 -6.27
C ARG A 119 -7.87 30.12 -6.64
N ALA A 120 -7.73 31.15 -7.51
CA ALA A 120 -8.86 31.98 -7.96
C ALA A 120 -9.86 31.16 -8.78
N ARG A 121 -9.42 30.12 -9.44
CA ARG A 121 -10.24 29.21 -10.25
C ARG A 121 -10.71 27.97 -9.50
N LEU A 122 -10.01 27.59 -8.42
CA LEU A 122 -10.33 26.40 -7.64
C LEU A 122 -11.65 26.57 -6.87
N ALA A 123 -12.55 25.62 -7.02
CA ALA A 123 -13.69 25.42 -6.13
C ALA A 123 -13.36 24.25 -5.19
N GLY A 124 -13.51 24.46 -3.88
CA GLY A 124 -13.13 23.50 -2.86
C GLY A 124 -11.66 23.59 -2.47
N ARG A 125 -11.05 22.49 -2.14
CA ARG A 125 -9.66 22.45 -1.65
C ARG A 125 -8.90 21.23 -2.15
N VAL A 126 -7.59 21.36 -2.20
CA VAL A 126 -6.67 20.25 -2.45
C VAL A 126 -5.86 20.01 -1.17
N ALA A 127 -5.90 18.79 -0.69
CA ALA A 127 -5.04 18.34 0.40
C ALA A 127 -3.99 17.39 -0.13
N VAL A 128 -2.82 17.38 0.50
CA VAL A 128 -1.75 16.40 0.26
C VAL A 128 -1.37 15.79 1.59
N SER A 129 -1.27 14.47 1.65
CA SER A 129 -0.75 13.74 2.80
C SER A 129 0.55 13.03 2.47
N ALA A 130 1.49 13.07 3.42
CA ALA A 130 2.66 12.21 3.45
C ALA A 130 2.48 11.25 4.63
N THR A 131 1.89 10.11 4.34
CA THR A 131 1.55 9.10 5.35
C THR A 131 2.78 8.35 5.82
N VAL A 132 2.76 7.91 7.07
CA VAL A 132 3.81 7.12 7.71
C VAL A 132 3.38 5.67 7.86
N ASN A 133 4.36 4.78 8.03
CA ASN A 133 4.17 3.37 8.38
C ASN A 133 3.38 2.54 7.35
N GLU A 134 3.33 2.96 6.10
CA GLU A 134 2.56 2.30 5.06
C GLU A 134 3.14 0.93 4.71
N GLU A 135 4.46 0.80 4.66
CA GLU A 135 5.17 -0.43 4.28
C GLU A 135 5.03 -1.57 5.33
N LEU A 136 4.66 -1.23 6.58
CA LEU A 136 4.38 -2.23 7.63
C LEU A 136 2.87 -2.44 7.84
N MET A 137 2.09 -1.36 7.75
CA MET A 137 0.65 -1.40 8.02
C MET A 137 -0.10 -0.41 7.13
N GLU A 138 -0.52 -0.87 5.95
CA GLU A 138 -1.30 -0.09 5.00
C GLU A 138 -2.61 0.46 5.63
N GLY A 139 -2.87 1.75 5.47
CA GLY A 139 -4.20 2.35 5.62
C GLY A 139 -4.57 3.02 6.93
N PRO A 140 -4.17 2.60 8.16
CA PRO A 140 -4.65 3.24 9.39
C PRO A 140 -4.34 4.74 9.47
N THR A 141 -3.14 5.13 9.07
CA THR A 141 -2.69 6.53 9.09
C THR A 141 -3.44 7.37 8.05
N LEU A 142 -3.63 6.85 6.84
CA LEU A 142 -4.46 7.49 5.82
C LEU A 142 -5.92 7.59 6.28
N LYS A 143 -6.48 6.53 6.91
CA LYS A 143 -7.84 6.57 7.44
C LYS A 143 -8.04 7.71 8.44
N ALA A 144 -7.10 7.92 9.35
CA ALA A 144 -7.17 9.01 10.32
C ALA A 144 -7.22 10.38 9.63
N ILE A 145 -6.42 10.59 8.59
CA ILE A 145 -6.44 11.81 7.78
C ILE A 145 -7.79 11.98 7.06
N MET A 146 -8.32 10.89 6.49
CA MET A 146 -9.63 10.91 5.83
C MET A 146 -10.77 11.23 6.80
N ASP A 147 -10.71 10.73 8.03
CA ASP A 147 -11.69 11.01 9.08
C ASP A 147 -11.68 12.51 9.51
N VAL A 148 -10.57 13.22 9.32
CA VAL A 148 -10.45 14.66 9.59
C VAL A 148 -10.83 15.51 8.39
N LEU A 149 -10.37 15.14 7.20
CA LEU A 149 -10.54 15.94 5.98
C LEU A 149 -11.86 15.70 5.26
N HIS A 150 -12.48 14.52 5.44
CA HIS A 150 -13.68 14.08 4.71
C HIS A 150 -13.57 14.31 3.20
N PRO A 151 -12.56 13.74 2.49
CA PRO A 151 -12.34 14.01 1.08
C PRO A 151 -13.46 13.40 0.21
N ASP A 152 -13.88 14.13 -0.83
CA ASP A 152 -14.82 13.64 -1.86
C ASP A 152 -14.13 12.72 -2.87
N GLY A 153 -12.81 12.81 -2.98
CA GLY A 153 -11.99 11.94 -3.81
C GLY A 153 -10.57 11.82 -3.28
N VAL A 154 -9.98 10.64 -3.49
CA VAL A 154 -8.59 10.35 -3.11
C VAL A 154 -7.83 9.85 -4.33
N VAL A 155 -6.64 10.42 -4.57
CA VAL A 155 -5.67 9.93 -5.54
C VAL A 155 -4.43 9.47 -4.78
N ILE A 156 -4.12 8.19 -4.89
CA ILE A 156 -2.90 7.62 -4.31
C ILE A 156 -1.79 7.64 -5.37
N GLY A 157 -0.66 8.25 -5.02
CA GLY A 157 0.44 8.53 -5.95
C GLY A 157 1.39 7.36 -6.20
N GLU A 158 0.95 6.12 -6.06
CA GLU A 158 1.77 4.93 -6.28
C GLU A 158 2.28 4.79 -7.71
N ALA A 159 3.38 4.03 -7.86
CA ALA A 159 4.01 3.79 -9.15
C ALA A 159 3.15 2.92 -10.06
N THR A 160 2.52 3.50 -11.09
CA THR A 160 1.60 2.84 -12.03
C THR A 160 2.11 2.84 -13.49
N ARG A 161 3.37 3.23 -13.71
CA ARG A 161 3.90 3.51 -15.06
C ARG A 161 3.08 4.57 -15.80
N LEU A 162 2.58 5.56 -15.05
CA LEU A 162 1.76 6.67 -15.57
C LEU A 162 0.41 6.25 -16.15
N ASN A 163 -0.12 5.09 -15.74
CA ASN A 163 -1.49 4.69 -16.03
C ASN A 163 -2.40 5.10 -14.87
N LEU A 164 -3.66 5.31 -15.17
CA LEU A 164 -4.68 5.48 -14.15
C LEU A 164 -5.19 4.11 -13.70
N ASN A 165 -4.90 3.74 -12.47
CA ASN A 165 -5.49 2.55 -11.88
C ASN A 165 -6.86 2.91 -11.29
N ARG A 166 -7.92 2.26 -11.78
CA ARG A 166 -9.31 2.44 -11.33
C ARG A 166 -9.85 1.28 -10.52
N GLY A 167 -8.97 0.42 -10.06
CA GLY A 167 -9.31 -0.71 -9.21
C GLY A 167 -8.07 -1.43 -8.69
N GLY A 168 -8.19 -1.99 -7.52
CA GLY A 168 -7.16 -2.78 -6.85
C GLY A 168 -7.74 -4.03 -6.22
N ARG A 169 -7.01 -5.16 -6.32
CA ARG A 169 -7.33 -6.33 -5.51
C ARG A 169 -7.10 -5.98 -4.05
N GLY A 170 -7.98 -6.49 -3.19
CA GLY A 170 -7.74 -6.46 -1.78
C GLY A 170 -6.71 -7.50 -1.34
N ARG A 171 -6.35 -7.45 -0.06
CA ARG A 171 -5.44 -8.38 0.59
C ARG A 171 -5.97 -8.80 1.94
N ALA A 172 -5.79 -10.07 2.29
CA ALA A 172 -5.98 -10.54 3.65
C ALA A 172 -4.86 -11.51 4.04
N GLU A 173 -4.34 -11.38 5.25
CA GLU A 173 -3.43 -12.34 5.85
C GLU A 173 -4.26 -13.34 6.66
N VAL A 174 -4.60 -14.47 6.04
CA VAL A 174 -5.43 -15.51 6.65
C VAL A 174 -4.55 -16.47 7.43
N VAL A 175 -4.92 -16.72 8.67
CA VAL A 175 -4.26 -17.69 9.56
C VAL A 175 -5.18 -18.89 9.75
N ILE A 176 -4.65 -20.07 9.54
CA ILE A 176 -5.31 -21.34 9.82
C ILE A 176 -4.51 -22.05 10.90
N GLU A 177 -5.17 -22.54 11.93
CA GLU A 177 -4.57 -23.32 13.00
C GLU A 177 -5.27 -24.66 13.14
N THR A 178 -4.50 -25.74 13.07
CA THR A 178 -5.00 -27.10 13.36
C THR A 178 -4.56 -27.54 14.73
N ARG A 179 -5.41 -28.36 15.37
CA ARG A 179 -5.15 -28.93 16.69
C ARG A 179 -5.04 -30.44 16.63
N GLY A 180 -4.19 -30.97 17.47
CA GLY A 180 -3.96 -32.39 17.61
C GLY A 180 -3.76 -32.76 19.08
N ARG A 181 -3.08 -33.87 19.30
CA ARG A 181 -2.76 -34.38 20.63
C ARG A 181 -1.31 -34.86 20.66
N SER A 182 -0.50 -34.28 21.55
CA SER A 182 0.89 -34.67 21.72
C SER A 182 1.03 -36.10 22.21
N ALA A 183 2.05 -36.78 21.70
CA ALA A 183 2.52 -38.07 22.19
C ALA A 183 4.02 -38.20 21.88
N HIS A 184 4.70 -39.16 22.53
CA HIS A 184 6.07 -39.46 22.18
C HIS A 184 6.12 -40.15 20.80
N SER A 185 7.09 -39.81 19.97
CA SER A 185 7.20 -40.31 18.59
C SER A 185 7.34 -41.85 18.51
N SER A 186 7.77 -42.54 19.58
CA SER A 186 7.78 -43.98 19.68
C SER A 186 6.41 -44.62 19.90
N SER A 187 5.39 -43.82 20.21
CA SER A 187 4.00 -44.30 20.45
C SER A 187 3.01 -43.40 19.68
N PRO A 188 3.12 -43.35 18.32
CA PRO A 188 2.37 -42.41 17.50
C PRO A 188 0.85 -42.62 17.57
N GLN A 189 0.38 -43.81 17.83
CA GLN A 189 -1.05 -44.15 17.98
C GLN A 189 -1.72 -43.47 19.19
N ALA A 190 -0.94 -43.01 20.18
CA ALA A 190 -1.46 -42.27 21.35
C ALA A 190 -1.67 -40.77 21.05
N GLY A 191 -1.15 -40.28 19.92
CA GLY A 191 -1.24 -38.88 19.49
C GLY A 191 -2.19 -38.67 18.32
N LEU A 192 -2.36 -37.34 18.01
CA LEU A 192 -2.95 -36.88 16.74
C LEU A 192 -2.02 -35.75 16.24
N CYS A 193 -1.43 -35.94 15.08
CA CYS A 193 -0.44 -34.99 14.55
C CYS A 193 -1.10 -33.80 13.87
N ALA A 194 -1.01 -32.63 14.49
CA ALA A 194 -1.56 -31.38 13.93
C ALA A 194 -0.95 -31.02 12.57
N ILE A 195 0.28 -31.42 12.28
CA ILE A 195 0.91 -31.22 10.96
C ILE A 195 0.18 -32.05 9.89
N HIS A 196 -0.18 -33.30 10.20
CA HIS A 196 -0.94 -34.13 9.25
C HIS A 196 -2.35 -33.58 9.02
N GLU A 197 -2.98 -33.02 10.05
CA GLU A 197 -4.27 -32.34 9.91
C GLU A 197 -4.12 -31.06 9.05
N MET A 198 -3.04 -30.29 9.23
CA MET A 198 -2.76 -29.10 8.41
C MET A 198 -2.53 -29.45 6.94
N ILE A 199 -1.87 -30.57 6.64
CA ILE A 199 -1.69 -31.03 5.25
C ILE A 199 -3.05 -31.23 4.56
N LYS A 200 -4.05 -31.80 5.26
CA LYS A 200 -5.41 -31.96 4.72
C LYS A 200 -6.05 -30.59 4.43
N VAL A 201 -5.90 -29.65 5.35
CA VAL A 201 -6.44 -28.28 5.18
C VAL A 201 -5.77 -27.59 4.01
N ILE A 202 -4.44 -27.66 3.88
CA ILE A 202 -3.71 -27.08 2.75
C ILE A 202 -4.21 -27.63 1.42
N GLN A 203 -4.36 -28.95 1.31
CA GLN A 203 -4.85 -29.60 0.08
C GLN A 203 -6.28 -29.14 -0.26
N ALA A 204 -7.16 -29.01 0.74
CA ALA A 204 -8.52 -28.54 0.53
C ALA A 204 -8.56 -27.06 0.08
N VAL A 205 -7.75 -26.19 0.69
CA VAL A 205 -7.64 -24.77 0.33
C VAL A 205 -7.06 -24.59 -1.06
N GLU A 206 -6.03 -25.35 -1.44
CA GLU A 206 -5.44 -25.31 -2.78
C GLU A 206 -6.39 -25.82 -3.86
N GLY A 207 -7.36 -26.67 -3.48
CA GLY A 207 -8.43 -27.13 -4.36
C GLY A 207 -9.57 -26.15 -4.59
N LEU A 208 -9.58 -24.99 -3.90
CA LEU A 208 -10.63 -23.99 -4.07
C LEU A 208 -10.62 -23.36 -5.46
N GLU A 209 -11.82 -23.19 -6.03
CA GLU A 209 -11.98 -22.55 -7.33
C GLU A 209 -11.50 -21.09 -7.29
N VAL A 210 -10.63 -20.75 -8.24
CA VAL A 210 -10.12 -19.38 -8.42
C VAL A 210 -11.12 -18.56 -9.22
N GLN A 211 -11.75 -17.59 -8.57
CA GLN A 211 -12.59 -16.61 -9.25
C GLN A 211 -11.74 -15.56 -9.97
N VAL A 212 -12.24 -15.04 -11.11
CA VAL A 212 -11.53 -14.08 -11.94
C VAL A 212 -12.41 -12.85 -12.20
N ASP A 213 -11.94 -11.68 -11.81
CA ASP A 213 -12.56 -10.41 -12.21
C ASP A 213 -11.94 -9.92 -13.53
N PRO A 214 -12.75 -9.44 -14.50
CA PRO A 214 -12.23 -9.00 -15.80
C PRO A 214 -11.18 -7.87 -15.73
N LEU A 215 -11.27 -6.99 -14.75
CA LEU A 215 -10.30 -5.91 -14.53
C LEU A 215 -9.18 -6.33 -13.58
N LEU A 216 -9.54 -6.90 -12.42
CA LEU A 216 -8.59 -7.18 -11.33
C LEU A 216 -7.80 -8.49 -11.54
N GLY A 217 -8.31 -9.37 -12.43
CA GLY A 217 -7.72 -10.69 -12.65
C GLY A 217 -8.11 -11.69 -11.55
N PRO A 218 -7.33 -12.78 -11.35
CA PRO A 218 -7.67 -13.85 -10.42
C PRO A 218 -7.53 -13.41 -8.96
N GLY A 219 -8.48 -13.84 -8.13
CA GLY A 219 -8.35 -13.86 -6.69
C GLY A 219 -7.76 -15.21 -6.25
N PHE A 220 -6.65 -15.20 -5.51
CA PHE A 220 -5.92 -16.41 -5.13
C PHE A 220 -5.46 -16.37 -3.68
N MET A 221 -5.14 -17.53 -3.14
CA MET A 221 -4.48 -17.70 -1.84
C MET A 221 -3.11 -18.33 -2.05
N VAL A 222 -2.10 -17.82 -1.36
CA VAL A 222 -0.73 -18.36 -1.40
C VAL A 222 -0.30 -18.67 0.03
N LEU A 223 0.09 -19.91 0.29
CA LEU A 223 0.73 -20.30 1.54
C LEU A 223 2.08 -19.59 1.65
N THR A 224 2.25 -18.77 2.68
CA THR A 224 3.46 -17.96 2.87
C THR A 224 4.29 -18.41 4.07
N ASP A 225 3.68 -19.08 5.03
CA ASP A 225 4.36 -19.55 6.23
C ASP A 225 3.63 -20.75 6.85
N ILE A 226 4.40 -21.65 7.47
CA ILE A 226 3.89 -22.78 8.26
C ILE A 226 4.82 -23.10 9.42
N ILE A 227 4.26 -23.24 10.61
CA ILE A 227 5.02 -23.59 11.83
C ILE A 227 4.23 -24.56 12.71
N SER A 228 4.92 -25.52 13.28
CA SER A 228 4.34 -26.47 14.26
C SER A 228 4.67 -26.07 15.69
N ASP A 229 3.88 -26.53 16.62
CA ASP A 229 4.16 -26.40 18.07
C ASP A 229 4.09 -27.80 18.73
N PRO A 230 5.15 -28.24 19.46
CA PRO A 230 6.43 -27.53 19.65
C PRO A 230 7.31 -27.47 18.38
N TYR A 231 8.15 -26.42 18.30
CA TYR A 231 9.18 -26.30 17.27
C TYR A 231 10.53 -25.89 17.95
N PRO A 232 11.61 -26.64 17.71
CA PRO A 232 11.68 -27.94 17.02
C PRO A 232 11.00 -29.06 17.82
N GLY A 233 10.28 -29.95 17.11
CA GLY A 233 9.45 -30.99 17.71
C GLY A 233 10.21 -32.15 18.34
N HIS A 234 11.49 -32.33 18.00
CA HIS A 234 12.33 -33.48 18.40
C HIS A 234 11.54 -34.83 18.39
N SER A 235 11.33 -35.44 19.56
CA SER A 235 10.62 -36.73 19.68
C SER A 235 9.14 -36.57 20.09
N VAL A 236 8.51 -35.44 19.81
CA VAL A 236 7.13 -35.12 20.20
C VAL A 236 6.28 -34.94 18.95
N ILE A 237 5.08 -35.55 18.94
CA ILE A 237 4.05 -35.29 17.93
C ILE A 237 3.48 -33.91 18.19
N ALA A 238 3.48 -33.06 17.14
CA ALA A 238 2.97 -31.69 17.25
C ALA A 238 1.48 -31.67 17.54
N ASN A 239 1.06 -30.90 18.54
CA ASN A 239 -0.35 -30.72 18.91
C ASN A 239 -0.97 -29.44 18.37
N ARG A 240 -0.18 -28.57 17.73
CA ARG A 240 -0.64 -27.41 16.98
C ARG A 240 0.18 -27.26 15.72
N CYS A 241 -0.47 -26.80 14.66
CA CYS A 241 0.22 -26.34 13.44
C CYS A 241 -0.53 -25.11 12.94
N ARG A 242 0.23 -24.07 12.60
CA ARG A 242 -0.28 -22.81 12.09
C ARG A 242 0.26 -22.58 10.70
N ALA A 243 -0.62 -22.23 9.77
CA ALA A 243 -0.31 -21.81 8.41
C ALA A 243 -0.80 -20.39 8.18
N THR A 244 -0.04 -19.61 7.44
CA THR A 244 -0.41 -18.23 7.05
C THR A 244 -0.52 -18.15 5.53
N TYR A 245 -1.60 -17.56 5.06
CA TYR A 245 -1.88 -17.36 3.64
C TYR A 245 -1.99 -15.87 3.31
N ASP A 246 -1.36 -15.45 2.21
CA ASP A 246 -1.68 -14.19 1.54
C ASP A 246 -2.87 -14.42 0.59
N ARG A 247 -4.02 -13.83 0.91
CA ARG A 247 -5.22 -13.87 0.08
C ARG A 247 -5.36 -12.59 -0.71
N ARG A 248 -5.45 -12.69 -2.04
CA ARG A 248 -5.78 -11.58 -2.94
C ARG A 248 -7.27 -11.55 -3.20
N LEU A 249 -7.94 -10.54 -2.64
CA LEU A 249 -9.39 -10.40 -2.64
C LEU A 249 -9.91 -9.80 -3.94
N LEU A 250 -11.12 -10.17 -4.29
CA LEU A 250 -11.94 -9.54 -5.34
C LEU A 250 -13.04 -8.68 -4.72
N VAL A 251 -13.63 -7.80 -5.53
CA VAL A 251 -14.70 -6.92 -5.08
C VAL A 251 -15.90 -7.76 -4.62
N GLY A 252 -16.43 -7.42 -3.45
CA GLY A 252 -17.55 -8.12 -2.82
C GLY A 252 -17.13 -9.20 -1.80
N GLU A 253 -15.85 -9.60 -1.77
CA GLU A 253 -15.36 -10.46 -0.70
C GLU A 253 -15.25 -9.68 0.61
N THR A 254 -15.79 -10.24 1.68
CA THR A 254 -15.69 -9.73 3.05
C THR A 254 -14.86 -10.68 3.89
N LEU A 255 -14.42 -10.22 5.06
CA LEU A 255 -13.72 -11.07 6.03
C LEU A 255 -14.51 -12.36 6.29
N GLN A 256 -15.81 -12.23 6.53
CA GLN A 256 -16.68 -13.37 6.82
C GLN A 256 -16.73 -14.34 5.64
N THR A 257 -16.99 -13.86 4.41
CA THR A 257 -17.10 -14.74 3.24
C THR A 257 -15.80 -15.46 2.90
N VAL A 258 -14.64 -14.84 3.19
CA VAL A 258 -13.34 -15.50 3.00
C VAL A 258 -13.13 -16.63 3.98
N LEU A 259 -13.44 -16.43 5.27
CA LEU A 259 -13.28 -17.46 6.29
C LEU A 259 -14.30 -18.58 6.09
N GLU A 260 -15.57 -18.28 5.86
CA GLU A 260 -16.62 -19.27 5.59
C GLU A 260 -16.28 -20.19 4.39
N LYS A 261 -15.65 -19.63 3.35
CA LYS A 261 -15.23 -20.41 2.19
C LYS A 261 -14.17 -21.44 2.54
N ILE A 262 -13.28 -21.15 3.49
CA ILE A 262 -12.26 -22.09 3.98
C ILE A 262 -12.92 -23.11 4.92
N ASP A 263 -13.74 -22.64 5.85
CA ASP A 263 -14.39 -23.49 6.85
C ASP A 263 -15.34 -24.51 6.21
N SER A 264 -15.88 -24.20 5.02
CA SER A 264 -16.76 -25.07 4.24
C SER A 264 -16.05 -25.98 3.23
N CYS A 265 -14.71 -26.03 3.23
CA CYS A 265 -13.97 -26.92 2.33
C CYS A 265 -14.34 -28.38 2.55
N ALA A 266 -14.65 -29.08 1.46
CA ALA A 266 -14.94 -30.52 1.51
C ALA A 266 -13.70 -31.33 1.96
N GLY A 267 -13.94 -32.44 2.66
CA GLY A 267 -12.88 -33.35 3.12
C GLY A 267 -12.20 -32.92 4.42
N LEU A 268 -12.75 -31.93 5.11
CA LEU A 268 -12.27 -31.46 6.42
C LEU A 268 -13.13 -31.94 7.58
N GLU A 269 -14.07 -32.88 7.33
CA GLU A 269 -14.92 -33.44 8.36
C GLU A 269 -14.08 -34.15 9.44
N GLY A 270 -14.23 -33.71 10.70
CA GLY A 270 -13.50 -34.27 11.84
C GLY A 270 -12.08 -33.69 12.03
N VAL A 271 -11.63 -32.77 11.19
CA VAL A 271 -10.41 -32.00 11.44
C VAL A 271 -10.72 -30.87 12.42
N ASP A 272 -10.00 -30.81 13.53
CA ASP A 272 -10.09 -29.69 14.49
C ASP A 272 -9.19 -28.54 13.99
N PHE A 273 -9.81 -27.54 13.38
CA PHE A 273 -9.10 -26.34 12.91
C PHE A 273 -9.92 -25.07 13.17
N SER A 274 -9.24 -23.96 13.10
CA SER A 274 -9.87 -22.63 13.15
C SER A 274 -9.22 -21.69 12.15
N THR A 275 -10.02 -20.77 11.61
CA THR A 275 -9.59 -19.72 10.68
C THR A 275 -9.72 -18.34 11.31
N SER A 276 -8.82 -17.46 10.97
CA SER A 276 -8.85 -16.06 11.39
C SER A 276 -8.08 -15.21 10.39
N VAL A 277 -8.21 -13.88 10.52
CA VAL A 277 -7.33 -12.94 9.84
C VAL A 277 -6.35 -12.36 10.85
N LEU A 278 -5.09 -12.24 10.46
CA LEU A 278 -4.04 -11.70 11.32
C LEU A 278 -4.42 -10.29 11.78
N TYR A 279 -4.24 -10.04 13.06
CA TYR A 279 -4.38 -8.72 13.63
C TYR A 279 -2.99 -8.10 13.77
N GLY A 280 -2.77 -6.97 13.10
CA GLY A 280 -1.51 -6.23 13.15
C GLY A 280 -1.52 -5.23 14.29
N GLU A 281 -0.40 -5.16 15.00
CA GLU A 281 -0.13 -4.15 16.02
C GLU A 281 1.25 -3.58 15.77
N GLU A 282 1.31 -2.29 15.49
CA GLU A 282 2.55 -1.56 15.22
C GLU A 282 2.54 -0.24 16.00
N LYS A 283 3.69 0.42 16.07
CA LYS A 283 3.81 1.79 16.58
C LYS A 283 4.33 2.71 15.49
N THR A 284 3.85 3.95 15.51
CA THR A 284 4.46 5.00 14.70
C THR A 284 5.70 5.57 15.40
N TYR A 285 6.47 6.40 14.70
CA TYR A 285 7.62 7.07 15.31
C TYR A 285 7.23 8.06 16.43
N THR A 286 5.97 8.49 16.48
CA THR A 286 5.44 9.31 17.58
C THR A 286 5.12 8.49 18.83
N GLY A 287 5.12 7.16 18.72
CA GLY A 287 4.72 6.22 19.75
C GLY A 287 3.22 5.90 19.76
N ALA A 288 2.44 6.43 18.84
CA ALA A 288 1.03 6.11 18.70
C ALA A 288 0.85 4.64 18.25
N ASP A 289 -0.14 3.98 18.83
CA ASP A 289 -0.47 2.59 18.47
C ASP A 289 -1.28 2.52 17.19
N LEU A 290 -0.85 1.67 16.27
CA LEU A 290 -1.59 1.26 15.08
C LEU A 290 -2.09 -0.16 15.29
N LYS A 291 -3.40 -0.36 15.19
CA LYS A 291 -4.03 -1.66 15.44
C LYS A 291 -5.15 -1.89 14.44
N MET A 292 -5.04 -2.96 13.66
CA MET A 292 -6.11 -3.32 12.72
C MET A 292 -6.04 -4.79 12.29
N SER A 293 -7.18 -5.30 11.85
CA SER A 293 -7.22 -6.56 11.11
C SER A 293 -6.50 -6.38 9.77
N LYS A 294 -5.60 -7.28 9.42
CA LYS A 294 -4.92 -7.28 8.12
C LYS A 294 -5.87 -7.79 7.01
N PHE A 295 -6.97 -7.09 6.87
CA PHE A 295 -7.99 -7.29 5.85
C PHE A 295 -8.25 -5.96 5.13
N TYR A 296 -7.83 -5.88 3.88
CA TYR A 296 -7.93 -4.71 3.01
C TYR A 296 -8.87 -5.06 1.85
N PRO A 297 -10.09 -4.51 1.80
CA PRO A 297 -11.06 -4.88 0.77
C PRO A 297 -10.59 -4.47 -0.63
N ALA A 298 -11.01 -5.25 -1.64
CA ALA A 298 -10.85 -4.86 -3.03
C ALA A 298 -11.76 -3.70 -3.38
N TRP A 299 -11.34 -2.88 -4.33
CA TRP A 299 -12.12 -1.75 -4.82
C TRP A 299 -12.05 -1.64 -6.35
N LYS A 300 -13.08 -1.06 -6.93
CA LYS A 300 -13.15 -0.86 -8.38
C LYS A 300 -14.13 0.26 -8.72
N PHE A 301 -13.71 1.20 -9.54
CA PHE A 301 -14.59 2.18 -10.18
C PHE A 301 -14.98 1.70 -11.58
N ALA A 302 -16.20 2.02 -12.00
CA ALA A 302 -16.60 1.93 -13.40
C ALA A 302 -15.74 2.90 -14.23
N GLU A 303 -15.46 2.55 -15.49
CA GLU A 303 -14.65 3.44 -16.35
C GLU A 303 -15.35 4.78 -16.60
N GLU A 304 -16.66 4.75 -16.70
CA GLU A 304 -17.53 5.91 -16.93
C GLU A 304 -17.70 6.81 -15.69
N HIS A 305 -17.19 6.37 -14.53
CA HIS A 305 -17.31 7.15 -13.30
C HIS A 305 -16.72 8.56 -13.49
N PRO A 306 -17.42 9.64 -13.09
CA PRO A 306 -17.01 11.02 -13.36
C PRO A 306 -15.59 11.34 -12.87
N PHE A 307 -15.20 10.82 -11.71
CA PHE A 307 -13.87 10.98 -11.15
C PHE A 307 -12.80 10.33 -12.03
N VAL A 308 -13.04 9.09 -12.52
CA VAL A 308 -12.16 8.38 -13.44
C VAL A 308 -12.02 9.16 -14.74
N GLN A 309 -13.13 9.63 -15.32
CA GLN A 309 -13.12 10.39 -16.56
C GLN A 309 -12.41 11.73 -16.41
N SER A 310 -12.50 12.40 -15.25
CA SER A 310 -11.75 13.62 -14.98
C SER A 310 -10.25 13.36 -14.92
N ALA A 311 -9.82 12.31 -14.22
CA ALA A 311 -8.42 11.90 -14.18
C ALA A 311 -7.87 11.55 -15.57
N LEU A 312 -8.63 10.81 -16.40
CA LEU A 312 -8.24 10.47 -17.77
C LEU A 312 -8.10 11.71 -18.67
N ARG A 313 -9.01 12.68 -18.55
CA ARG A 313 -8.88 13.96 -19.26
C ARG A 313 -7.60 14.69 -18.87
N GLY A 314 -7.27 14.68 -17.57
CA GLY A 314 -6.04 15.24 -17.07
C GLY A 314 -4.79 14.61 -17.65
N LEU A 315 -4.71 13.27 -17.65
CA LEU A 315 -3.61 12.54 -18.25
C LEU A 315 -3.46 12.86 -19.77
N ARG A 316 -4.56 12.86 -20.50
CA ARG A 316 -4.53 13.21 -21.95
C ARG A 316 -4.10 14.64 -22.20
N SER A 317 -4.52 15.60 -21.36
CA SER A 317 -4.08 17.00 -21.50
C SER A 317 -2.58 17.19 -21.21
N ALA A 318 -1.98 16.27 -20.45
CA ALA A 318 -0.54 16.20 -20.22
C ALA A 318 0.23 15.39 -21.29
N GLY A 319 -0.42 14.98 -22.38
CA GLY A 319 0.22 14.22 -23.46
C GLY A 319 0.43 12.73 -23.14
N LEU A 320 -0.24 12.21 -22.11
CA LEU A 320 -0.18 10.79 -21.75
C LEU A 320 -1.29 10.00 -22.42
N SER A 321 -1.09 8.69 -22.62
CA SER A 321 -2.08 7.82 -23.30
C SER A 321 -3.43 7.77 -22.56
N GLY A 322 -3.43 8.06 -21.25
CA GLY A 322 -4.63 8.00 -20.43
C GLY A 322 -5.24 6.59 -20.40
N ALA A 323 -4.42 5.56 -20.39
CA ALA A 323 -4.90 4.18 -20.29
C ALA A 323 -5.39 3.89 -18.87
N CYS A 324 -6.57 3.25 -18.78
CA CYS A 324 -7.03 2.66 -17.54
C CYS A 324 -6.34 1.32 -17.30
N ALA A 325 -5.80 1.13 -16.11
CA ALA A 325 -5.18 -0.12 -15.70
C ALA A 325 -5.74 -0.59 -14.35
N ARG A 326 -5.38 -1.79 -13.96
CA ARG A 326 -5.56 -2.29 -12.59
C ARG A 326 -4.30 -2.04 -11.78
N THR A 327 -4.43 -1.81 -10.50
CA THR A 327 -3.32 -1.96 -9.58
C THR A 327 -2.96 -3.45 -9.51
N LEU A 328 -1.78 -3.78 -9.98
CA LEU A 328 -1.12 -5.00 -9.53
C LEU A 328 -0.71 -4.66 -8.10
N CYS A 329 -1.26 -5.35 -7.12
CA CYS A 329 -1.01 -5.12 -5.71
C CYS A 329 0.45 -4.70 -5.42
N LYS A 330 0.68 -3.83 -4.45
CA LYS A 330 2.01 -3.63 -3.86
C LYS A 330 2.65 -4.99 -3.59
N GLY A 331 3.88 -5.16 -3.96
CA GLY A 331 4.59 -6.46 -3.93
C GLY A 331 4.46 -7.33 -5.16
N CYS A 332 3.54 -7.07 -6.10
CA CYS A 332 3.46 -7.79 -7.38
C CYS A 332 4.03 -7.02 -8.57
N ALA A 333 4.39 -5.75 -8.40
CA ALA A 333 4.84 -4.87 -9.48
C ALA A 333 6.36 -4.73 -9.59
N THR A 334 7.09 -5.26 -8.65
CA THR A 334 8.53 -5.39 -8.80
C THR A 334 8.88 -6.86 -9.04
N PRO A 335 9.31 -7.26 -10.25
CA PRO A 335 10.31 -8.29 -10.33
C PRO A 335 11.42 -7.81 -9.39
N ALA A 336 11.96 -8.73 -8.57
CA ALA A 336 13.14 -8.44 -7.77
C ALA A 336 14.03 -7.51 -8.61
N ALA A 337 14.14 -6.26 -8.23
CA ALA A 337 14.70 -5.25 -9.10
C ALA A 337 16.16 -5.61 -9.34
N GLY A 338 16.39 -6.24 -10.47
CA GLY A 338 17.65 -6.06 -11.14
C GLY A 338 17.86 -4.55 -11.36
N PRO A 339 19.05 -4.06 -11.60
CA PRO A 339 19.50 -2.68 -11.47
C PRO A 339 18.87 -1.67 -12.46
N SER A 340 17.58 -1.79 -12.80
CA SER A 340 16.89 -0.87 -13.68
C SER A 340 15.93 0.01 -12.89
N SER A 341 16.41 1.16 -12.45
CA SER A 341 15.61 2.20 -11.83
C SER A 341 14.58 2.81 -12.78
N PRO A 342 13.39 3.17 -12.27
CA PRO A 342 12.38 3.83 -13.09
C PRO A 342 12.81 5.26 -13.46
N ARG A 343 12.50 5.63 -14.70
CA ARG A 343 12.70 6.99 -15.21
C ARG A 343 11.73 7.94 -14.53
N ILE A 344 12.23 8.91 -13.75
CA ILE A 344 11.46 10.09 -13.42
C ILE A 344 11.46 10.98 -14.67
N LYS A 345 10.51 10.75 -15.57
CA LYS A 345 10.07 11.80 -16.47
C LYS A 345 9.09 12.66 -15.69
N HIS A 346 9.06 13.95 -15.94
CA HIS A 346 8.26 15.04 -15.33
C HIS A 346 6.73 14.80 -15.20
N LEU A 347 6.26 13.60 -14.93
CA LEU A 347 4.95 13.11 -15.32
C LEU A 347 4.03 12.73 -14.15
N GLY A 348 4.55 12.50 -12.95
CA GLY A 348 3.69 12.31 -11.77
C GLY A 348 2.87 13.56 -11.44
N ALA A 349 3.53 14.73 -11.53
CA ALA A 349 2.88 16.03 -11.36
C ALA A 349 1.79 16.31 -12.41
N ALA A 350 2.00 15.92 -13.67
CA ALA A 350 1.06 16.16 -14.73
C ALA A 350 -0.24 15.34 -14.60
N ALA A 351 -0.16 14.12 -14.08
CA ALA A 351 -1.34 13.29 -13.82
C ALA A 351 -2.21 13.89 -12.69
N ALA A 352 -1.58 14.33 -11.60
CA ALA A 352 -2.28 15.02 -10.51
C ALA A 352 -2.85 16.37 -10.98
N LEU A 353 -2.10 17.13 -11.79
CA LEU A 353 -2.50 18.43 -12.33
C LEU A 353 -3.71 18.37 -13.26
N GLY A 354 -3.81 17.34 -14.07
CA GLY A 354 -4.93 17.20 -15.00
C GLY A 354 -6.27 16.96 -14.32
N VAL A 355 -6.29 16.43 -13.11
CA VAL A 355 -7.50 16.29 -12.29
C VAL A 355 -7.93 17.64 -11.72
N LEU A 356 -6.97 18.51 -11.39
CA LEU A 356 -7.20 19.80 -10.72
C LEU A 356 -7.64 20.92 -11.67
N ASP A 357 -7.30 20.88 -12.96
CA ASP A 357 -7.59 21.96 -13.91
C ASP A 357 -9.07 22.04 -14.34
N LYS A 358 -9.91 21.09 -13.96
CA LYS A 358 -11.32 20.99 -14.37
C LYS A 358 -12.28 20.61 -13.22
N ALA A 359 -11.83 20.55 -11.97
CA ALA A 359 -12.66 20.50 -10.77
C ALA A 359 -12.95 21.96 -10.33
#